data_3db62abceb7c49d0bd9baa1836593ebc
#
_entry.id   3db62abceb7c49d0bd9baa1836593ebc
#
_cell.length_a   1.000
_cell.length_b   1.000
_cell.length_c   1.000
_cell.angle_alpha   90.00
_cell.angle_beta   90.00
_cell.angle_gamma   90.00
#
_symmetry.space_group_name_H-M   'P 1'
#
loop_
_entity.id
_entity.type
_entity.pdbx_description
1 polymer ?
#
loop_
_entity_poly.entity_id
_entity_poly.type
_entity_poly.pdbx_seq_one_letter_code
_entity_poly.pdbx_strand_id
1 'polypeptide(L)'
;LHLLSRRQRQMCIRDREYMAALLTSVLDNSDKVAEYIAECRDCGIELLPPDVNRSSDGFTVEDGGIRFGLVAIKNIGRGFIQTMMRRREQDGPFRSFQDFCQRMFDCTDMNKRAVENLIRSGAFDSMKVRRSQLIQVFEKVLDSIAESRRKNVEGQLDLFGMAAGEDAPPAETPLPDIPEFTAAERMFMEKETTGLYLSGHPMADYRALARQAGAVPIHTILEDFSAEDGPVRFADGQSITIAGIVTASRTRTTRNNALMALSLIHI
;
A
#
# COMPACT_ATOMS: atom_id res chain seq x y z
N LEU A 1 -33.53 1.54 24.14
CA LEU A 1 -32.11 1.15 23.99
C LEU A 1 -31.82 0.41 22.66
N HIS A 2 -32.70 -0.50 22.18
CA HIS A 2 -32.50 -1.23 20.93
C HIS A 2 -32.61 -0.37 19.65
N LEU A 3 -33.37 0.71 19.65
CA LEU A 3 -33.55 1.60 18.50
C LEU A 3 -32.34 2.52 18.28
N LEU A 4 -31.67 2.93 19.36
CA LEU A 4 -30.43 3.74 19.27
C LEU A 4 -29.26 2.91 18.69
N SER A 5 -29.12 1.64 19.08
CA SER A 5 -28.10 0.75 18.57
C SER A 5 -28.29 0.42 17.07
N ARG A 6 -29.52 0.32 16.57
CA ARG A 6 -29.80 0.16 15.13
C ARG A 6 -29.50 1.43 14.35
N ARG A 7 -29.81 2.63 14.86
CA ARG A 7 -29.48 3.91 14.20
C ARG A 7 -27.99 4.14 14.18
N GLN A 8 -27.25 3.84 15.24
CA GLN A 8 -25.79 3.90 15.25
C GLN A 8 -25.16 2.89 14.28
N ARG A 9 -25.66 1.65 14.20
CA ARG A 9 -25.16 0.67 13.20
C ARG A 9 -25.45 1.10 11.76
N GLN A 10 -26.61 1.69 11.48
CA GLN A 10 -26.92 2.21 10.15
C GLN A 10 -26.10 3.47 9.80
N MET A 11 -25.78 4.30 10.77
CA MET A 11 -24.86 5.41 10.61
C MET A 11 -23.46 4.88 10.26
N CYS A 12 -22.90 3.96 11.03
CA CYS A 12 -21.59 3.38 10.78
C CYS A 12 -21.45 2.64 9.43
N ILE A 13 -22.51 2.05 8.87
CA ILE A 13 -22.45 1.40 7.54
C ILE A 13 -22.44 2.47 6.44
N ARG A 14 -23.26 3.51 6.54
CA ARG A 14 -23.26 4.64 5.59
C ARG A 14 -21.98 5.44 5.65
N ASP A 15 -21.35 5.56 6.81
CA ASP A 15 -20.07 6.24 6.98
C ASP A 15 -18.95 5.54 6.20
N ARG A 16 -18.92 4.21 6.16
CA ARG A 16 -17.93 3.44 5.38
C ARG A 16 -18.10 3.63 3.89
N GLU A 17 -19.32 3.54 3.38
CA GLU A 17 -19.61 3.76 1.97
C GLU A 17 -19.28 5.20 1.56
N TYR A 18 -19.62 6.17 2.40
CA TYR A 18 -19.28 7.57 2.23
C TYR A 18 -17.76 7.78 2.21
N MET A 19 -17.05 7.23 3.19
CA MET A 19 -15.59 7.36 3.27
C MET A 19 -14.89 6.67 2.09
N ALA A 20 -15.36 5.51 1.65
CA ALA A 20 -14.83 4.83 0.46
C ALA A 20 -15.04 5.65 -0.81
N ALA A 21 -16.21 6.27 -0.98
CA ALA A 21 -16.50 7.17 -2.09
C ALA A 21 -15.65 8.44 -2.03
N LEU A 22 -15.50 9.03 -0.83
CA LEU A 22 -14.69 10.21 -0.60
C LEU A 22 -13.20 9.94 -0.91
N LEU A 23 -12.63 8.86 -0.38
CA LEU A 23 -11.28 8.40 -0.68
C LEU A 23 -11.08 8.19 -2.19
N THR A 24 -12.06 7.59 -2.86
CA THR A 24 -12.02 7.37 -4.30
C THR A 24 -12.04 8.68 -5.09
N SER A 25 -12.75 9.70 -4.61
CA SER A 25 -12.84 11.01 -5.28
C SER A 25 -11.53 11.82 -5.21
N VAL A 26 -10.67 11.54 -4.23
CA VAL A 26 -9.41 12.27 -3.99
C VAL A 26 -8.16 11.45 -4.32
N LEU A 27 -8.28 10.36 -5.06
CA LEU A 27 -7.18 9.44 -5.42
C LEU A 27 -5.95 10.14 -6.01
N ASP A 28 -6.16 11.24 -6.72
CA ASP A 28 -5.07 12.01 -7.35
C ASP A 28 -4.32 12.92 -6.35
N ASN A 29 -4.79 13.00 -5.09
CA ASN A 29 -4.17 13.81 -4.04
C ASN A 29 -3.78 12.95 -2.84
N SER A 30 -2.52 12.52 -2.81
CA SER A 30 -1.99 11.63 -1.77
C SER A 30 -2.12 12.18 -0.34
N ASP A 31 -2.07 13.51 -0.17
CA ASP A 31 -2.15 14.14 1.14
C ASP A 31 -3.58 14.07 1.69
N LYS A 32 -4.58 14.34 0.83
CA LYS A 32 -6.00 14.17 1.20
C LYS A 32 -6.37 12.71 1.44
N VAL A 33 -5.82 11.79 0.65
CA VAL A 33 -6.01 10.35 0.91
C VAL A 33 -5.48 9.98 2.30
N ALA A 34 -4.29 10.49 2.68
CA ALA A 34 -3.71 10.25 3.99
C ALA A 34 -4.56 10.83 5.13
N GLU A 35 -5.08 12.06 4.95
CA GLU A 35 -5.97 12.74 5.90
C GLU A 35 -7.27 11.93 6.13
N TYR A 36 -7.97 11.56 5.08
CA TYR A 36 -9.22 10.79 5.20
C TYR A 36 -9.01 9.37 5.72
N ILE A 37 -7.85 8.76 5.47
CA ILE A 37 -7.51 7.47 6.07
C ILE A 37 -7.25 7.62 7.58
N ALA A 38 -6.65 8.72 8.04
CA ALA A 38 -6.53 9.00 9.46
C ALA A 38 -7.92 9.15 10.09
N GLU A 39 -8.82 9.89 9.45
CA GLU A 39 -10.22 10.04 9.89
C GLU A 39 -10.95 8.69 9.94
N CYS A 40 -10.78 7.81 8.94
CA CYS A 40 -11.31 6.45 8.97
C CYS A 40 -10.85 5.68 10.22
N ARG A 41 -9.56 5.76 10.55
CA ARG A 41 -8.99 5.10 11.73
C ARG A 41 -9.56 5.65 13.04
N ASP A 42 -9.73 6.96 13.13
CA ASP A 42 -10.32 7.64 14.30
C ASP A 42 -11.79 7.25 14.47
N CYS A 43 -12.51 7.03 13.37
CA CYS A 43 -13.86 6.49 13.35
C CYS A 43 -13.93 4.97 13.59
N GLY A 44 -12.79 4.29 13.80
CA GLY A 44 -12.73 2.84 14.00
C GLY A 44 -13.02 2.03 12.73
N ILE A 45 -12.86 2.63 11.55
CA ILE A 45 -12.99 1.95 10.25
C ILE A 45 -11.63 1.34 9.89
N GLU A 46 -11.58 0.03 9.74
CA GLU A 46 -10.36 -0.69 9.36
C GLU A 46 -10.04 -0.46 7.88
N LEU A 47 -8.78 -0.16 7.58
CA LEU A 47 -8.27 -0.11 6.22
C LEU A 47 -7.63 -1.45 5.88
N LEU A 48 -8.23 -2.15 4.90
CA LEU A 48 -7.73 -3.43 4.41
C LEU A 48 -6.67 -3.20 3.33
N PRO A 49 -5.56 -3.96 3.34
CA PRO A 49 -4.46 -3.79 2.39
C PRO A 49 -4.91 -4.06 0.94
N PRO A 50 -4.16 -3.58 -0.07
CA PRO A 50 -4.45 -3.93 -1.46
C PRO A 50 -4.30 -5.43 -1.70
N ASP A 51 -5.10 -5.96 -2.64
CA ASP A 51 -5.10 -7.38 -2.99
C ASP A 51 -5.46 -7.53 -4.48
N VAL A 52 -4.64 -8.22 -5.26
CA VAL A 52 -4.88 -8.43 -6.69
C VAL A 52 -6.17 -9.20 -6.98
N ASN A 53 -6.62 -10.02 -6.03
CA ASN A 53 -7.84 -10.84 -6.16
C ASN A 53 -9.10 -10.17 -5.59
N ARG A 54 -8.96 -9.15 -4.74
CA ARG A 54 -10.09 -8.54 -4.02
C ARG A 54 -10.27 -7.05 -4.34
N SER A 55 -9.18 -6.29 -4.49
CA SER A 55 -9.23 -4.85 -4.72
C SER A 55 -9.84 -4.50 -6.08
N SER A 56 -10.54 -3.38 -6.10
CA SER A 56 -11.01 -2.69 -7.31
C SER A 56 -10.08 -1.52 -7.67
N ASP A 57 -10.44 -0.75 -8.67
CA ASP A 57 -9.73 0.48 -9.05
C ASP A 57 -9.75 1.51 -7.91
N GLY A 58 -10.93 1.81 -7.33
CA GLY A 58 -11.11 2.69 -6.19
C GLY A 58 -11.20 1.94 -4.86
N PHE A 59 -11.42 2.71 -3.80
CA PHE A 59 -11.68 2.17 -2.46
C PHE A 59 -13.08 1.54 -2.39
N THR A 60 -13.19 0.36 -1.79
CA THR A 60 -14.46 -0.39 -1.69
C THR A 60 -14.69 -0.87 -0.26
N VAL A 61 -15.95 -0.92 0.14
CA VAL A 61 -16.33 -1.50 1.45
C VAL A 61 -16.32 -3.01 1.36
N GLU A 62 -15.58 -3.67 2.24
CA GLU A 62 -15.44 -5.11 2.29
C GLU A 62 -15.23 -5.60 3.73
N ASP A 63 -15.91 -6.67 4.13
CA ASP A 63 -15.75 -7.32 5.45
C ASP A 63 -15.83 -6.33 6.66
N GLY A 64 -16.57 -5.24 6.50
CA GLY A 64 -16.72 -4.22 7.54
C GLY A 64 -15.59 -3.19 7.62
N GLY A 65 -14.61 -3.25 6.74
CA GLY A 65 -13.56 -2.26 6.52
C GLY A 65 -13.64 -1.60 5.15
N ILE A 66 -12.61 -0.85 4.80
CA ILE A 66 -12.41 -0.25 3.48
C ILE A 66 -11.19 -0.89 2.84
N ARG A 67 -11.39 -1.57 1.69
CA ARG A 67 -10.31 -2.16 0.89
C ARG A 67 -9.59 -1.07 0.11
N PHE A 68 -8.26 -1.10 0.12
CA PHE A 68 -7.40 -0.16 -0.59
C PHE A 68 -7.56 -0.30 -2.11
N GLY A 69 -7.82 0.83 -2.78
CA GLY A 69 -7.97 0.90 -4.24
C GLY A 69 -6.63 0.82 -4.97
N LEU A 70 -6.57 0.06 -6.06
CA LEU A 70 -5.31 -0.18 -6.78
C LEU A 70 -4.79 1.07 -7.51
N VAL A 71 -5.66 2.00 -7.91
CA VAL A 71 -5.25 3.28 -8.53
C VAL A 71 -4.41 4.14 -7.57
N ALA A 72 -4.60 3.98 -6.27
CA ALA A 72 -3.80 4.70 -5.27
C ALA A 72 -2.35 4.19 -5.15
N ILE A 73 -1.99 3.08 -5.79
CA ILE A 73 -0.63 2.58 -5.84
C ILE A 73 0.12 3.28 -6.98
N LYS A 74 1.27 3.86 -6.66
CA LYS A 74 2.09 4.60 -7.64
C LYS A 74 2.53 3.73 -8.81
N ASN A 75 2.60 4.35 -9.99
CA ASN A 75 3.07 3.74 -11.24
C ASN A 75 2.21 2.57 -11.74
N ILE A 76 0.95 2.48 -11.32
CA ILE A 76 -0.02 1.53 -11.85
C ILE A 76 -1.04 2.31 -12.67
N GLY A 77 -1.09 2.01 -13.97
CA GLY A 77 -2.03 2.64 -14.89
C GLY A 77 -3.46 2.10 -14.75
N ARG A 78 -4.46 2.95 -14.97
CA ARG A 78 -5.89 2.53 -14.94
C ARG A 78 -6.18 1.41 -15.94
N GLY A 79 -5.58 1.45 -17.14
CA GLY A 79 -5.73 0.39 -18.16
C GLY A 79 -5.22 -0.97 -17.68
N PHE A 80 -4.10 -0.98 -16.95
CA PHE A 80 -3.59 -2.19 -16.32
C PHE A 80 -4.59 -2.76 -15.30
N ILE A 81 -5.13 -1.92 -14.41
CA ILE A 81 -6.09 -2.33 -13.39
C ILE A 81 -7.37 -2.88 -14.01
N GLN A 82 -7.92 -2.19 -15.01
CA GLN A 82 -9.12 -2.65 -15.73
C GLN A 82 -8.90 -4.00 -16.42
N THR A 83 -7.72 -4.19 -17.05
CA THR A 83 -7.37 -5.46 -17.67
C THR A 83 -7.26 -6.57 -16.61
N MET A 84 -6.63 -6.29 -15.47
CA MET A 84 -6.51 -7.22 -14.36
C MET A 84 -7.88 -7.63 -13.80
N MET A 85 -8.77 -6.66 -13.55
CA MET A 85 -10.13 -6.93 -13.07
C MET A 85 -10.91 -7.79 -14.07
N ARG A 86 -10.87 -7.45 -15.36
CA ARG A 86 -11.51 -8.22 -16.43
C ARG A 86 -10.98 -9.67 -16.50
N ARG A 87 -9.67 -9.87 -16.42
CA ARG A 87 -9.07 -11.22 -16.41
C ARG A 87 -9.51 -12.03 -15.20
N ARG A 88 -9.58 -11.38 -14.05
CA ARG A 88 -10.07 -11.99 -12.81
C ARG A 88 -11.54 -12.40 -12.90
N GLU A 89 -12.38 -11.60 -13.55
CA GLU A 89 -13.80 -11.91 -13.76
C GLU A 89 -14.01 -13.04 -14.77
N GLN A 90 -13.21 -13.08 -15.84
CA GLN A 90 -13.31 -14.08 -16.90
C GLN A 90 -12.77 -15.45 -16.49
N ASP A 91 -11.59 -15.48 -15.90
CA ASP A 91 -10.83 -16.71 -15.66
C ASP A 91 -10.75 -17.10 -14.16
N GLY A 92 -11.47 -16.34 -13.31
CA GLY A 92 -11.42 -16.50 -11.85
C GLY A 92 -10.21 -15.85 -11.19
N PRO A 93 -10.08 -15.99 -9.86
CA PRO A 93 -8.97 -15.39 -9.11
C PRO A 93 -7.61 -15.93 -9.57
N PHE A 94 -6.59 -15.10 -9.45
CA PHE A 94 -5.20 -15.48 -9.71
C PHE A 94 -4.74 -16.50 -8.66
N ARG A 95 -4.24 -17.64 -9.10
CA ARG A 95 -3.88 -18.77 -8.23
C ARG A 95 -2.47 -18.61 -7.64
N SER A 96 -1.54 -18.03 -8.43
CA SER A 96 -0.16 -17.79 -8.03
C SER A 96 0.36 -16.50 -8.68
N PHE A 97 1.51 -16.03 -8.22
CA PHE A 97 2.20 -14.90 -8.84
C PHE A 97 2.55 -15.17 -10.31
N GLN A 98 2.93 -16.39 -10.65
CA GLN A 98 3.23 -16.79 -12.02
C GLN A 98 1.98 -16.78 -12.89
N ASP A 99 0.85 -17.31 -12.40
CA ASP A 99 -0.45 -17.26 -13.09
C ASP A 99 -0.86 -15.80 -13.37
N PHE A 100 -0.68 -14.90 -12.39
CA PHE A 100 -0.89 -13.47 -12.58
C PHE A 100 -0.02 -12.91 -13.71
N CYS A 101 1.28 -13.17 -13.68
CA CYS A 101 2.20 -12.67 -14.70
C CYS A 101 1.87 -13.20 -16.10
N GLN A 102 1.51 -14.48 -16.22
CA GLN A 102 1.12 -15.11 -17.50
C GLN A 102 -0.15 -14.51 -18.08
N ARG A 103 -1.18 -14.37 -17.25
CA ARG A 103 -2.48 -13.82 -17.67
C ARG A 103 -2.41 -12.32 -17.96
N MET A 104 -1.51 -11.60 -17.32
CA MET A 104 -1.33 -10.16 -17.53
C MET A 104 -0.30 -9.80 -18.62
N PHE A 105 0.45 -10.77 -19.14
CA PHE A 105 1.57 -10.53 -20.05
C PHE A 105 1.20 -9.72 -21.30
N ASP A 106 0.00 -9.96 -21.86
CA ASP A 106 -0.48 -9.26 -23.07
C ASP A 106 -1.03 -7.84 -22.78
N CYS A 107 -1.01 -7.42 -21.53
CA CYS A 107 -1.41 -6.06 -21.17
C CYS A 107 -0.31 -5.08 -21.55
N THR A 108 -0.62 -4.15 -22.46
CA THR A 108 0.35 -3.13 -22.95
C THR A 108 0.87 -2.23 -21.85
N ASP A 109 0.10 -2.05 -20.77
CA ASP A 109 0.46 -1.22 -19.63
C ASP A 109 1.25 -1.99 -18.56
N MET A 110 1.47 -3.31 -18.77
CA MET A 110 2.27 -4.11 -17.86
C MET A 110 3.75 -3.76 -18.01
N ASN A 111 4.36 -3.31 -16.94
CA ASN A 111 5.79 -3.05 -16.89
C ASN A 111 6.39 -3.55 -15.57
N LYS A 112 7.70 -3.78 -15.56
CA LYS A 112 8.43 -4.29 -14.37
C LYS A 112 8.15 -3.43 -13.13
N ARG A 113 8.05 -2.11 -13.30
CA ARG A 113 7.82 -1.16 -12.19
C ARG A 113 6.42 -1.28 -11.57
N ALA A 114 5.39 -1.53 -12.40
CA ALA A 114 4.04 -1.76 -11.90
C ALA A 114 3.96 -3.04 -11.09
N VAL A 115 4.57 -4.13 -11.57
CA VAL A 115 4.62 -5.42 -10.86
C VAL A 115 5.40 -5.28 -9.55
N GLU A 116 6.56 -4.62 -9.57
CA GLU A 116 7.35 -4.34 -8.37
C GLU A 116 6.53 -3.57 -7.33
N ASN A 117 5.82 -2.51 -7.74
CA ASN A 117 4.99 -1.72 -6.83
C ASN A 117 3.81 -2.50 -6.25
N LEU A 118 3.19 -3.41 -7.02
CA LEU A 118 2.20 -4.34 -6.49
C LEU A 118 2.79 -5.27 -5.41
N ILE A 119 3.99 -5.80 -5.63
CA ILE A 119 4.66 -6.64 -4.63
C ILE A 119 4.97 -5.82 -3.38
N ARG A 120 5.58 -4.64 -3.55
CA ARG A 120 6.00 -3.77 -2.44
C ARG A 120 4.81 -3.24 -1.63
N SER A 121 3.66 -3.02 -2.26
CA SER A 121 2.43 -2.61 -1.58
C SER A 121 1.75 -3.74 -0.81
N GLY A 122 2.16 -5.00 -1.03
CA GLY A 122 1.56 -6.18 -0.40
C GLY A 122 0.34 -6.74 -1.13
N ALA A 123 0.11 -6.36 -2.39
CA ALA A 123 -1.05 -6.80 -3.15
C ALA A 123 -1.08 -8.33 -3.43
N PHE A 124 0.00 -9.05 -3.19
CA PHE A 124 0.12 -10.51 -3.31
C PHE A 124 0.16 -11.25 -1.97
N ASP A 125 0.07 -10.55 -0.83
CA ASP A 125 0.23 -11.18 0.50
C ASP A 125 -0.83 -12.26 0.76
N SER A 126 -2.03 -12.15 0.17
CA SER A 126 -3.09 -13.15 0.25
C SER A 126 -2.71 -14.51 -0.35
N MET A 127 -1.75 -14.55 -1.25
CA MET A 127 -1.22 -15.77 -1.86
C MET A 127 -0.24 -16.53 -0.94
N LYS A 128 0.01 -16.01 0.29
CA LYS A 128 0.92 -16.60 1.29
C LYS A 128 2.37 -16.76 0.79
N VAL A 129 2.80 -15.88 -0.09
CA VAL A 129 4.17 -15.78 -0.61
C VAL A 129 4.85 -14.57 0.01
N ARG A 130 6.12 -14.70 0.41
CA ARG A 130 6.89 -13.62 1.01
C ARG A 130 7.21 -12.56 -0.04
N ARG A 131 7.08 -11.28 0.31
CA ARG A 131 7.44 -10.17 -0.60
C ARG A 131 8.91 -10.22 -1.01
N SER A 132 9.79 -10.63 -0.09
CA SER A 132 11.22 -10.84 -0.35
C SER A 132 11.47 -11.85 -1.48
N GLN A 133 10.74 -12.98 -1.47
CA GLN A 133 10.82 -14.00 -2.50
C GLN A 133 10.39 -13.44 -3.85
N LEU A 134 9.24 -12.75 -3.89
CA LEU A 134 8.71 -12.17 -5.13
C LEU A 134 9.65 -11.12 -5.73
N ILE A 135 10.20 -10.22 -4.91
CA ILE A 135 11.16 -9.19 -5.36
C ILE A 135 12.39 -9.83 -6.00
N GLN A 136 12.84 -10.98 -5.49
CA GLN A 136 14.03 -11.65 -6.04
C GLN A 136 13.75 -12.38 -7.36
N VAL A 137 12.52 -12.82 -7.61
CA VAL A 137 12.22 -13.68 -8.77
C VAL A 137 11.40 -13.00 -9.86
N PHE A 138 10.70 -11.88 -9.57
CA PHE A 138 9.71 -11.32 -10.50
C PHE A 138 10.27 -10.99 -11.88
N GLU A 139 11.48 -10.46 -11.97
CA GLU A 139 12.12 -10.16 -13.27
C GLU A 139 12.37 -11.45 -14.06
N LYS A 140 12.89 -12.48 -13.39
CA LYS A 140 13.15 -13.79 -14.03
C LYS A 140 11.86 -14.43 -14.53
N VAL A 141 10.78 -14.31 -13.75
CA VAL A 141 9.45 -14.81 -14.15
C VAL A 141 8.96 -14.07 -15.39
N LEU A 142 9.04 -12.75 -15.42
CA LEU A 142 8.63 -11.95 -16.58
C LEU A 142 9.46 -12.26 -17.83
N ASP A 143 10.78 -12.34 -17.68
CA ASP A 143 11.68 -12.63 -18.78
C ASP A 143 11.46 -14.07 -19.32
N SER A 144 11.23 -15.05 -18.44
CA SER A 144 10.89 -16.44 -18.81
C SER A 144 9.58 -16.53 -19.61
N ILE A 145 8.55 -15.78 -19.20
CA ILE A 145 7.27 -15.74 -19.92
C ILE A 145 7.46 -15.11 -21.31
N ALA A 146 8.24 -14.00 -21.39
CA ALA A 146 8.57 -13.34 -22.64
C ALA A 146 9.29 -14.28 -23.61
N GLU A 147 10.27 -15.03 -23.11
CA GLU A 147 11.04 -15.98 -23.91
C GLU A 147 10.19 -17.17 -24.40
N SER A 148 9.36 -17.73 -23.51
CA SER A 148 8.45 -18.83 -23.87
C SER A 148 7.49 -18.42 -24.99
N ARG A 149 6.95 -17.20 -24.92
CA ARG A 149 6.05 -16.70 -25.97
C ARG A 149 6.75 -16.39 -27.30
N ARG A 150 7.99 -15.92 -27.28
CA ARG A 150 8.78 -15.74 -28.52
C ARG A 150 8.98 -17.09 -29.22
N LYS A 151 9.34 -18.12 -28.49
CA LYS A 151 9.52 -19.47 -29.05
C LYS A 151 8.24 -20.00 -29.68
N ASN A 152 7.08 -19.75 -29.06
CA ASN A 152 5.78 -20.19 -29.58
C ASN A 152 5.36 -19.39 -30.84
N VAL A 153 5.72 -18.10 -30.97
CA VAL A 153 5.39 -17.28 -32.15
C VAL A 153 6.28 -17.64 -33.35
N GLU A 154 7.53 -18.03 -33.13
CA GLU A 154 8.47 -18.41 -34.21
C GLU A 154 8.22 -19.81 -34.78
N GLY A 155 7.18 -20.53 -34.32
CA GLY A 155 6.76 -21.83 -34.88
C GLY A 155 7.77 -22.96 -34.68
N GLN A 156 8.81 -22.78 -33.89
CA GLN A 156 9.63 -23.86 -33.38
C GLN A 156 8.86 -24.63 -32.31
N LEU A 157 8.02 -25.54 -32.80
CA LEU A 157 7.50 -26.62 -31.97
C LEU A 157 8.74 -27.39 -31.49
N ASP A 158 9.11 -27.20 -30.25
CA ASP A 158 10.18 -27.96 -29.62
C ASP A 158 9.80 -29.44 -29.71
N LEU A 159 10.60 -30.23 -30.39
CA LEU A 159 10.40 -31.66 -30.59
C LEU A 159 10.25 -32.40 -29.25
N PHE A 160 10.72 -31.80 -28.15
CA PHE A 160 10.53 -32.27 -26.78
C PHE A 160 9.18 -31.84 -26.15
N GLY A 161 8.51 -30.80 -26.65
CA GLY A 161 7.17 -30.37 -26.20
C GLY A 161 6.07 -31.33 -26.62
N MET A 162 6.27 -32.14 -27.66
CA MET A 162 5.32 -33.17 -28.06
C MET A 162 5.25 -34.39 -27.11
N ALA A 163 6.23 -34.54 -26.20
CA ALA A 163 6.26 -35.62 -25.21
C ALA A 163 5.58 -35.23 -23.86
N ALA A 164 5.42 -33.92 -23.58
CA ALA A 164 4.62 -33.44 -22.48
C ALA A 164 3.34 -32.88 -23.11
N GLY A 165 2.21 -33.52 -22.89
CA GLY A 165 0.93 -33.19 -23.51
C GLY A 165 0.66 -31.68 -23.51
N GLU A 166 0.00 -31.15 -24.56
CA GLU A 166 -0.28 -29.73 -24.87
C GLU A 166 -0.95 -28.93 -23.73
N ASP A 167 -1.30 -29.57 -22.61
CA ASP A 167 -1.96 -28.98 -21.42
C ASP A 167 -1.08 -28.93 -20.16
N ALA A 168 0.22 -29.19 -20.23
CA ALA A 168 1.06 -29.05 -19.04
C ALA A 168 1.29 -27.56 -18.72
N PRO A 169 0.82 -27.06 -17.56
CA PRO A 169 1.12 -25.69 -17.16
C PRO A 169 2.64 -25.51 -17.11
N PRO A 170 3.18 -24.39 -17.61
CA PRO A 170 4.61 -24.13 -17.57
C PRO A 170 5.12 -24.27 -16.13
N ALA A 171 6.25 -24.97 -15.96
CA ALA A 171 6.81 -25.25 -14.66
C ALA A 171 6.92 -23.98 -13.81
N GLU A 172 6.38 -24.00 -12.62
CA GLU A 172 6.44 -22.85 -11.72
C GLU A 172 7.91 -22.55 -11.37
N THR A 173 8.29 -21.29 -11.47
CA THR A 173 9.62 -20.85 -11.06
C THR A 173 9.79 -21.09 -9.56
N PRO A 174 10.77 -21.86 -9.11
CA PRO A 174 10.94 -22.15 -7.70
C PRO A 174 11.23 -20.87 -6.93
N LEU A 175 10.50 -20.67 -5.85
CA LEU A 175 10.71 -19.54 -4.95
C LEU A 175 11.90 -19.84 -4.02
N PRO A 176 12.84 -18.90 -3.85
CA PRO A 176 13.97 -19.09 -2.96
C PRO A 176 13.51 -19.12 -1.49
N ASP A 177 14.12 -19.96 -0.67
CA ASP A 177 13.84 -19.96 0.77
C ASP A 177 14.67 -18.88 1.48
N ILE A 178 14.16 -17.66 1.45
CA ILE A 178 14.75 -16.48 2.08
C ILE A 178 13.80 -15.93 3.14
N PRO A 179 14.31 -15.33 4.22
CA PRO A 179 13.47 -14.69 5.23
C PRO A 179 12.67 -13.53 4.63
N GLU A 180 11.50 -13.28 5.21
CA GLU A 180 10.70 -12.11 4.85
C GLU A 180 11.39 -10.82 5.32
N PHE A 181 11.09 -9.72 4.66
CA PHE A 181 11.47 -8.39 5.11
C PHE A 181 10.98 -8.12 6.54
N THR A 182 11.74 -7.36 7.29
CA THR A 182 11.33 -6.91 8.61
C THR A 182 10.04 -6.08 8.53
N ALA A 183 9.32 -5.97 9.63
CA ALA A 183 8.11 -5.15 9.69
C ALA A 183 8.39 -3.69 9.29
N ALA A 184 9.54 -3.14 9.69
CA ALA A 184 9.96 -1.79 9.34
C ALA A 184 10.20 -1.64 7.83
N GLU A 185 10.88 -2.58 7.20
CA GLU A 185 11.12 -2.56 5.74
C GLU A 185 9.82 -2.67 4.96
N ARG A 186 8.89 -3.55 5.37
CA ARG A 186 7.57 -3.66 4.73
C ARG A 186 6.77 -2.36 4.83
N MET A 187 6.71 -1.76 6.02
CA MET A 187 6.06 -0.47 6.22
C MET A 187 6.69 0.64 5.36
N PHE A 188 8.02 0.62 5.20
CA PHE A 188 8.71 1.57 4.34
C PHE A 188 8.34 1.38 2.87
N MET A 189 8.32 0.13 2.37
CA MET A 189 7.88 -0.20 1.01
C MET A 189 6.44 0.25 0.74
N GLU A 190 5.52 0.00 1.68
CA GLU A 190 4.15 0.46 1.62
C GLU A 190 4.07 1.99 1.51
N LYS A 191 4.82 2.70 2.36
CA LYS A 191 4.88 4.17 2.34
C LYS A 191 5.41 4.71 1.02
N GLU A 192 6.43 4.09 0.43
CA GLU A 192 6.96 4.52 -0.87
C GLU A 192 5.95 4.33 -2.00
N THR A 193 5.23 3.21 -2.01
CA THR A 193 4.33 2.82 -3.11
C THR A 193 2.93 3.40 -2.99
N THR A 194 2.39 3.51 -1.78
CA THR A 194 1.01 3.96 -1.53
C THR A 194 0.93 5.35 -0.87
N GLY A 195 2.06 5.86 -0.38
CA GLY A 195 2.08 7.07 0.44
C GLY A 195 1.71 6.83 1.92
N LEU A 196 1.38 5.60 2.32
CA LEU A 196 0.81 5.26 3.62
C LEU A 196 1.48 4.06 4.25
N TYR A 197 1.41 3.97 5.57
CA TYR A 197 1.73 2.76 6.32
C TYR A 197 0.47 1.92 6.45
N LEU A 198 0.37 0.80 5.73
CA LEU A 198 -0.82 -0.06 5.69
C LEU A 198 -0.80 -1.12 6.79
N SER A 199 0.34 -1.81 6.97
CA SER A 199 0.49 -2.93 7.92
C SER A 199 0.73 -2.51 9.37
N GLY A 200 0.93 -1.21 9.63
CA GLY A 200 1.20 -0.71 10.98
C GLY A 200 1.65 0.74 10.96
N HIS A 201 2.16 1.21 12.09
CA HIS A 201 2.78 2.53 12.19
C HIS A 201 4.15 2.37 12.85
N PRO A 202 5.23 2.93 12.27
CA PRO A 202 6.59 2.74 12.80
C PRO A 202 6.76 3.22 14.25
N MET A 203 5.92 4.15 14.71
CA MET A 203 5.90 4.62 16.09
C MET A 203 5.11 3.71 17.05
N ALA A 204 4.46 2.63 16.56
CA ALA A 204 3.62 1.79 17.42
C ALA A 204 4.39 1.23 18.62
N ASP A 205 5.59 0.72 18.38
CA ASP A 205 6.45 0.13 19.40
C ASP A 205 7.06 1.18 20.36
N TYR A 206 7.14 2.44 19.92
CA TYR A 206 7.70 3.54 20.69
C TYR A 206 6.65 4.36 21.45
N ARG A 207 5.36 4.09 21.28
CA ARG A 207 4.28 4.86 21.95
C ARG A 207 4.38 4.86 23.47
N ALA A 208 4.72 3.72 24.06
CA ALA A 208 4.89 3.61 25.50
C ALA A 208 6.07 4.48 26.00
N LEU A 209 7.19 4.43 25.28
CA LEU A 209 8.38 5.23 25.59
C LEU A 209 8.11 6.73 25.40
N ALA A 210 7.42 7.11 24.33
CA ALA A 210 7.05 8.51 24.07
C ALA A 210 6.15 9.07 25.19
N ARG A 211 5.16 8.30 25.65
CA ARG A 211 4.31 8.69 26.80
C ARG A 211 5.12 8.83 28.08
N GLN A 212 6.04 7.89 28.33
CA GLN A 212 6.89 7.93 29.51
C GLN A 212 7.84 9.13 29.50
N ALA A 213 8.29 9.56 28.33
CA ALA A 213 9.09 10.77 28.14
C ALA A 213 8.27 12.08 28.19
N GLY A 214 6.96 12.00 28.41
CA GLY A 214 6.08 13.17 28.44
C GLY A 214 5.89 13.82 27.08
N ALA A 215 6.05 13.07 25.98
CA ALA A 215 5.91 13.61 24.63
C ALA A 215 4.44 13.99 24.34
N VAL A 216 4.27 15.19 23.82
CA VAL A 216 2.98 15.75 23.42
C VAL A 216 2.73 15.48 21.93
N PRO A 217 1.53 15.00 21.55
CA PRO A 217 1.18 14.85 20.13
C PRO A 217 1.15 16.22 19.42
N ILE A 218 1.73 16.29 18.23
CA ILE A 218 1.81 17.58 17.49
C ILE A 218 0.43 18.11 17.13
N HIS A 219 -0.54 17.23 16.78
CA HIS A 219 -1.90 17.69 16.47
C HIS A 219 -2.51 18.47 17.65
N THR A 220 -2.31 18.02 18.88
CA THR A 220 -2.81 18.73 20.08
C THR A 220 -2.21 20.13 20.22
N ILE A 221 -0.95 20.30 19.81
CA ILE A 221 -0.29 21.62 19.82
C ILE A 221 -0.89 22.49 18.72
N LEU A 222 -1.02 21.94 17.50
CA LEU A 222 -1.57 22.66 16.35
C LEU A 222 -3.03 23.07 16.57
N GLU A 223 -3.84 22.20 17.14
CA GLU A 223 -5.24 22.49 17.50
C GLU A 223 -5.34 23.63 18.51
N ASP A 224 -4.49 23.63 19.54
CA ASP A 224 -4.47 24.68 20.56
C ASP A 224 -4.09 26.05 19.97
N PHE A 225 -3.11 26.08 19.08
CA PHE A 225 -2.70 27.33 18.40
C PHE A 225 -3.65 27.76 17.27
N SER A 226 -4.49 26.87 16.77
CA SER A 226 -5.49 27.17 15.72
C SER A 226 -6.85 27.54 16.31
N ALA A 227 -7.03 27.50 17.65
CA ALA A 227 -8.26 27.88 18.30
C ALA A 227 -8.54 29.38 18.12
N GLU A 228 -9.81 29.76 17.88
CA GLU A 228 -10.22 31.15 17.65
C GLU A 228 -9.88 32.06 18.84
N ASP A 229 -9.92 31.53 20.07
CA ASP A 229 -9.58 32.25 21.30
C ASP A 229 -8.07 32.25 21.62
N GLY A 230 -7.25 31.69 20.74
CA GLY A 230 -5.79 31.54 20.93
C GLY A 230 -5.42 30.34 21.80
N PRO A 231 -4.11 30.06 21.96
CA PRO A 231 -3.64 28.90 22.68
C PRO A 231 -3.92 28.98 24.18
N VAL A 232 -4.53 27.92 24.73
CA VAL A 232 -4.90 27.82 26.16
C VAL A 232 -3.95 26.85 26.91
N ARG A 233 -3.46 25.82 26.24
CA ARG A 233 -2.64 24.76 26.84
C ARG A 233 -1.14 25.00 26.70
N PHE A 234 -0.73 25.66 25.62
CA PHE A 234 0.67 25.89 25.30
C PHE A 234 0.93 27.40 25.16
N ALA A 235 2.10 27.85 25.61
CA ALA A 235 2.49 29.22 25.51
C ALA A 235 3.67 29.37 24.54
N ASP A 236 3.78 30.56 23.90
CA ASP A 236 4.94 30.88 23.08
C ASP A 236 6.21 30.86 23.92
N GLY A 237 7.28 30.27 23.38
CA GLY A 237 8.54 30.08 24.12
C GLY A 237 8.55 28.91 25.11
N GLN A 238 7.45 28.17 25.28
CA GLN A 238 7.40 26.99 26.14
C GLN A 238 8.24 25.84 25.55
N SER A 239 9.07 25.21 26.39
CA SER A 239 9.79 24.00 25.99
C SER A 239 8.89 22.78 26.14
N ILE A 240 8.72 22.05 25.04
CA ILE A 240 7.90 20.84 24.97
C ILE A 240 8.70 19.68 24.39
N THR A 241 8.37 18.46 24.78
CA THR A 241 8.94 17.24 24.23
C THR A 241 7.98 16.68 23.18
N ILE A 242 8.50 16.39 21.99
CA ILE A 242 7.77 15.69 20.92
C ILE A 242 8.51 14.41 20.56
N ALA A 243 7.78 13.40 20.11
CA ALA A 243 8.33 12.15 19.62
C ALA A 243 7.83 11.89 18.19
N GLY A 244 8.73 11.51 17.30
CA GLY A 244 8.39 11.27 15.90
C GLY A 244 9.52 10.62 15.13
N ILE A 245 9.25 10.28 13.87
CA ILE A 245 10.21 9.69 12.96
C ILE A 245 10.71 10.75 12.00
N VAL A 246 12.03 10.88 11.88
CA VAL A 246 12.64 11.78 10.89
C VAL A 246 12.46 11.18 9.51
N THR A 247 11.62 11.79 8.69
CA THR A 247 11.33 11.34 7.33
C THR A 247 12.25 11.97 6.29
N ALA A 248 12.76 13.16 6.56
CA ALA A 248 13.73 13.84 5.71
C ALA A 248 14.63 14.73 6.56
N SER A 249 15.91 14.76 6.24
CA SER A 249 16.87 15.68 6.85
C SER A 249 17.70 16.33 5.75
N ARG A 250 17.84 17.67 5.81
CA ARG A 250 18.70 18.42 4.92
C ARG A 250 19.61 19.31 5.75
N THR A 251 20.91 19.20 5.52
CA THR A 251 21.90 20.10 6.09
C THR A 251 22.18 21.24 5.12
N ARG A 252 22.22 22.46 5.64
CA ARG A 252 22.63 23.65 4.88
C ARG A 252 23.63 24.46 5.71
N THR A 253 24.60 25.03 5.04
CA THR A 253 25.52 25.99 5.65
C THR A 253 24.83 27.36 5.67
N THR A 254 24.77 27.98 6.85
CA THR A 254 24.24 29.32 7.02
C THR A 254 25.24 30.36 6.50
N ARG A 255 24.79 31.62 6.35
CA ARG A 255 25.68 32.74 5.95
C ARG A 255 26.88 32.93 6.86
N ASN A 256 26.80 32.48 8.10
CA ASN A 256 27.87 32.59 9.11
C ASN A 256 28.73 31.30 9.19
N ASN A 257 28.74 30.45 8.15
CA ASN A 257 29.45 29.18 8.10
C ASN A 257 29.05 28.15 9.19
N ALA A 258 27.91 28.33 9.85
CA ALA A 258 27.36 27.33 10.78
C ALA A 258 26.53 26.31 10.03
N LEU A 259 26.62 25.04 10.44
CA LEU A 259 25.78 23.96 9.91
C LEU A 259 24.38 24.04 10.52
N MET A 260 23.36 24.14 9.68
CA MET A 260 21.96 24.07 10.06
C MET A 260 21.35 22.80 9.48
N ALA A 261 20.70 22.01 10.30
CA ALA A 261 19.91 20.85 9.87
C ALA A 261 18.41 21.19 9.90
N LEU A 262 17.73 20.93 8.80
CA LEU A 262 16.29 20.95 8.68
C LEU A 262 15.81 19.51 8.64
N SER A 263 15.03 19.08 9.64
CA SER A 263 14.47 17.74 9.69
C SER A 263 12.95 17.81 9.59
N LEU A 264 12.39 17.02 8.70
CA LEU A 264 10.95 16.79 8.63
C LEU A 264 10.62 15.58 9.50
N ILE A 265 9.72 15.76 10.45
CA ILE A 265 9.31 14.73 11.39
C ILE A 265 7.87 14.32 11.07
N HIS A 266 7.63 13.03 10.93
CA HIS A 266 6.29 12.47 10.82
C HIS A 266 5.93 11.79 12.15
N ILE A 267 4.74 12.09 12.66
CA ILE A 267 4.27 11.59 13.96
C ILE A 267 3.03 10.75 13.77
#